data_a80eb82b2ac5ad4866a6f86d8b91c2f0
#
_entry.id   a80eb82b2ac5ad4866a6f86d8b91c2f0
#
_cell.length_a   1.000
_cell.length_b   1.000
_cell.length_c   1.000
_cell.angle_alpha   90.00
_cell.angle_beta   90.00
_cell.angle_gamma   90.00
#
_symmetry.space_group_name_H-M   'P 1'
#
loop_
_entity.id
_entity.type
_entity.pdbx_description
1 polymer ?
#
loop_
_entity_poly.entity_id
_entity_poly.type
_entity_poly.pdbx_seq_one_letter_code
_entity_poly.pdbx_strand_id
1 'polypeptide(L)'
;MLRTKLVLIFLFFLAYTSAQDDFSSIGKPNFKVFWNYHNDFTKDIEQKSAFELKRVYLGYTYTFSEDISAKITYDIGSNSAGSAYTAYVKIAQLDWKLNPKVKLSMGLIGNKQFNDQESLWGYRYAYKGFLNEFKFGASADLGFNSEFTVNPKFKINLFVLNGEGYKSIQDDNGHQKMGTSFIYNFSKKLSGKIYMDSQRSENTKSMKNNSIF
;
A
#
# COMPACT_ATOMS: atom_id res chain seq x y z
N MET A 1 11.82 -38.13 12.29
CA MET A 1 12.10 -37.01 13.20
C MET A 1 11.54 -35.65 12.71
N LEU A 2 11.45 -35.38 11.39
CA LEU A 2 10.93 -34.11 10.86
C LEU A 2 9.41 -33.91 11.07
N ARG A 3 8.62 -34.98 10.92
CA ARG A 3 7.14 -34.93 11.10
C ARG A 3 6.69 -34.61 12.53
N THR A 4 7.42 -35.08 13.53
CA THR A 4 7.10 -34.83 14.94
C THR A 4 7.38 -33.37 15.36
N LYS A 5 8.38 -32.73 14.76
CA LYS A 5 8.71 -31.34 15.02
C LYS A 5 7.67 -30.37 14.38
N LEU A 6 7.12 -30.76 13.22
CA LEU A 6 6.06 -29.95 12.56
C LEU A 6 4.75 -29.96 13.34
N VAL A 7 4.39 -31.09 13.95
CA VAL A 7 3.19 -31.21 14.80
C VAL A 7 3.35 -30.41 16.10
N LEU A 8 4.55 -30.36 16.67
CA LEU A 8 4.81 -29.55 17.88
C LEU A 8 4.72 -28.04 17.60
N ILE A 9 5.17 -27.57 16.41
CA ILE A 9 5.02 -26.16 16.01
C ILE A 9 3.55 -25.82 15.78
N PHE A 10 2.75 -26.72 15.23
CA PHE A 10 1.31 -26.50 15.02
C PHE A 10 0.53 -26.50 16.35
N LEU A 11 0.90 -27.35 17.30
CA LEU A 11 0.31 -27.38 18.64
C LEU A 11 0.69 -26.14 19.47
N PHE A 12 1.87 -25.57 19.28
CA PHE A 12 2.27 -24.32 19.93
C PHE A 12 1.44 -23.12 19.41
N PHE A 13 1.03 -23.13 18.14
CA PHE A 13 0.14 -22.11 17.58
C PHE A 13 -1.29 -22.17 18.11
N LEU A 14 -1.77 -23.36 18.46
CA LEU A 14 -3.13 -23.56 19.01
C LEU A 14 -3.24 -23.18 20.51
N ALA A 15 -2.15 -23.14 21.25
CA ALA A 15 -2.15 -22.82 22.66
C ALA A 15 -2.23 -21.30 22.97
N TYR A 16 -2.09 -20.42 21.95
CA TYR A 16 -2.14 -18.97 22.13
C TYR A 16 -3.53 -18.34 21.91
N THR A 17 -4.59 -19.16 21.72
CA THR A 17 -5.94 -18.63 21.39
C THR A 17 -6.84 -18.36 22.57
N SER A 18 -6.36 -18.37 23.83
CA SER A 18 -7.22 -18.22 25.00
C SER A 18 -6.74 -17.11 25.97
N ALA A 19 -6.61 -15.91 25.44
CA ALA A 19 -6.63 -14.69 26.25
C ALA A 19 -7.25 -13.58 25.39
N GLN A 20 -8.57 -13.67 25.13
CA GLN A 20 -9.32 -12.54 24.61
C GLN A 20 -9.92 -11.80 25.79
N ASP A 21 -9.27 -10.70 26.18
CA ASP A 21 -9.89 -9.62 26.92
C ASP A 21 -11.06 -9.05 26.10
N ASP A 22 -12.01 -8.36 26.76
CA ASP A 22 -13.29 -7.82 26.25
C ASP A 22 -13.21 -6.89 25.01
N PHE A 23 -12.36 -7.19 24.02
CA PHE A 23 -12.27 -6.44 22.79
C PHE A 23 -13.45 -6.78 21.87
N SER A 24 -14.34 -5.79 21.63
CA SER A 24 -15.36 -5.93 20.59
C SER A 24 -14.74 -5.66 19.20
N SER A 25 -14.75 -6.67 18.35
CA SER A 25 -14.30 -6.52 16.95
C SER A 25 -15.11 -5.44 16.23
N ILE A 26 -14.43 -4.56 15.47
CA ILE A 26 -15.08 -3.43 14.79
C ILE A 26 -14.81 -3.49 13.30
N GLY A 27 -15.90 -3.45 12.53
CA GLY A 27 -15.87 -3.31 11.08
C GLY A 27 -16.10 -1.86 10.64
N LYS A 28 -15.29 -1.34 9.72
CA LYS A 28 -15.38 0.03 9.22
C LYS A 28 -15.34 0.07 7.69
N PRO A 29 -16.44 0.45 7.00
CA PRO A 29 -16.42 0.68 5.56
C PRO A 29 -15.65 1.96 5.22
N ASN A 30 -15.00 1.96 4.05
CA ASN A 30 -14.27 3.09 3.51
C ASN A 30 -14.68 3.32 2.06
N PHE A 31 -15.14 4.51 1.74
CA PHE A 31 -15.56 4.90 0.39
C PHE A 31 -14.86 6.18 -0.03
N LYS A 32 -14.44 6.25 -1.29
CA LYS A 32 -13.98 7.49 -1.90
C LYS A 32 -14.33 7.47 -3.39
N VAL A 33 -15.03 8.51 -3.83
CA VAL A 33 -15.48 8.67 -5.22
C VAL A 33 -14.83 9.92 -5.80
N PHE A 34 -14.25 9.78 -6.99
CA PHE A 34 -13.75 10.88 -7.80
C PHE A 34 -14.60 10.96 -9.07
N TRP A 35 -15.36 12.02 -9.19
CA TRP A 35 -16.10 12.33 -10.39
C TRP A 35 -15.92 13.81 -10.73
N ASN A 36 -16.10 14.17 -11.98
CA ASN A 36 -16.05 15.54 -12.43
C ASN A 36 -17.00 15.76 -13.62
N TYR A 37 -17.20 17.02 -13.93
CA TYR A 37 -17.62 17.48 -15.24
C TYR A 37 -16.42 18.18 -15.86
N HIS A 38 -16.10 17.88 -17.10
CA HIS A 38 -15.06 18.58 -17.84
C HIS A 38 -15.62 19.19 -19.13
N ASN A 39 -15.01 20.28 -19.55
CA ASN A 39 -15.25 20.91 -20.83
C ASN A 39 -13.89 21.33 -21.41
N ASP A 40 -13.65 20.96 -22.67
CA ASP A 40 -12.45 21.33 -23.38
C ASP A 40 -12.69 22.63 -24.16
N PHE A 41 -11.95 23.69 -23.82
CA PHE A 41 -12.00 25.00 -24.47
C PHE A 41 -10.88 25.22 -25.47
N THR A 42 -10.15 24.16 -25.86
CA THR A 42 -9.09 24.29 -26.86
C THR A 42 -9.69 24.78 -28.18
N LYS A 43 -9.05 25.81 -28.76
CA LYS A 43 -9.47 26.36 -30.04
C LYS A 43 -9.20 25.35 -31.15
N ASP A 44 -10.03 25.39 -32.20
CA ASP A 44 -9.87 24.61 -33.44
C ASP A 44 -10.00 23.08 -33.27
N ILE A 45 -10.59 22.62 -32.16
CA ILE A 45 -10.99 21.23 -31.98
C ILE A 45 -12.50 21.16 -31.65
N GLU A 46 -13.09 20.00 -31.93
CA GLU A 46 -14.46 19.72 -31.50
C GLU A 46 -14.56 19.81 -29.97
N GLN A 47 -15.44 20.67 -29.49
CA GLN A 47 -15.67 20.83 -28.04
C GLN A 47 -16.17 19.52 -27.43
N LYS A 48 -15.46 19.02 -26.43
CA LYS A 48 -15.83 17.82 -25.68
C LYS A 48 -16.17 18.18 -24.25
N SER A 49 -17.39 17.86 -23.86
CA SER A 49 -17.83 18.01 -22.48
C SER A 49 -18.54 16.76 -21.99
N ALA A 50 -18.27 16.35 -20.78
CA ALA A 50 -18.91 15.17 -20.19
C ALA A 50 -18.81 15.15 -18.67
N PHE A 51 -19.78 14.46 -18.06
CA PHE A 51 -19.57 13.93 -16.71
C PHE A 51 -18.68 12.70 -16.77
N GLU A 52 -17.75 12.59 -15.86
CA GLU A 52 -16.80 11.49 -15.80
C GLU A 52 -16.68 10.93 -14.39
N LEU A 53 -16.79 9.62 -14.26
CA LEU A 53 -16.42 8.89 -13.06
C LEU A 53 -14.96 8.42 -13.19
N LYS A 54 -14.05 9.19 -12.62
CA LYS A 54 -12.61 8.89 -12.68
C LYS A 54 -12.24 7.62 -11.94
N ARG A 55 -12.80 7.45 -10.72
CA ARG A 55 -12.39 6.36 -9.83
C ARG A 55 -13.32 6.22 -8.63
N VAL A 56 -13.49 5.00 -8.18
CA VAL A 56 -14.11 4.67 -6.90
C VAL A 56 -13.16 3.80 -6.09
N TYR A 57 -12.89 4.16 -4.84
CA TYR A 57 -12.33 3.25 -3.86
C TYR A 57 -13.45 2.74 -2.97
N LEU A 58 -13.59 1.42 -2.92
CA LEU A 58 -14.50 0.70 -2.05
C LEU A 58 -13.68 -0.20 -1.15
N GLY A 59 -13.74 -0.03 0.15
CA GLY A 59 -12.94 -0.79 1.08
C GLY A 59 -13.65 -1.09 2.39
N TYR A 60 -13.07 -2.03 3.11
CA TYR A 60 -13.49 -2.42 4.43
C TYR A 60 -12.28 -2.71 5.29
N THR A 61 -12.28 -2.21 6.52
CA THR A 61 -11.28 -2.53 7.53
C THR A 61 -11.97 -3.25 8.66
N TYR A 62 -11.43 -4.39 9.07
CA TYR A 62 -11.91 -5.15 10.20
C TYR A 62 -10.81 -5.29 11.25
N THR A 63 -11.11 -4.94 12.48
CA THR A 63 -10.20 -5.03 13.61
C THR A 63 -10.60 -6.22 14.46
N PHE A 64 -9.77 -7.24 14.47
CA PHE A 64 -10.00 -8.51 15.18
C PHE A 64 -9.68 -8.39 16.66
N SER A 65 -8.61 -7.63 16.97
CA SER A 65 -8.15 -7.35 18.32
C SER A 65 -7.44 -5.99 18.34
N GLU A 66 -6.97 -5.54 19.48
CA GLU A 66 -6.15 -4.31 19.61
C GLU A 66 -4.88 -4.36 18.73
N ASP A 67 -4.38 -5.56 18.44
CA ASP A 67 -3.14 -5.79 17.74
C ASP A 67 -3.31 -6.23 16.29
N ILE A 68 -4.46 -6.83 15.92
CA ILE A 68 -4.64 -7.44 14.60
C ILE A 68 -5.82 -6.80 13.88
N SER A 69 -5.55 -6.32 12.67
CA SER A 69 -6.58 -5.83 11.75
C SER A 69 -6.31 -6.26 10.31
N ALA A 70 -7.38 -6.42 9.53
CA ALA A 70 -7.29 -6.66 8.09
C ALA A 70 -8.00 -5.54 7.32
N LYS A 71 -7.51 -5.28 6.12
CA LYS A 71 -8.08 -4.27 5.22
C LYS A 71 -8.14 -4.81 3.81
N ILE A 72 -9.30 -4.64 3.18
CA ILE A 72 -9.46 -4.82 1.74
C ILE A 72 -9.85 -3.48 1.11
N THR A 73 -9.37 -3.21 -0.10
CA THR A 73 -9.78 -2.05 -0.89
C THR A 73 -9.77 -2.40 -2.37
N TYR A 74 -10.87 -2.15 -3.04
CA TYR A 74 -10.98 -2.18 -4.50
C TYR A 74 -10.70 -0.79 -5.08
N ASP A 75 -10.00 -0.76 -6.20
CA ASP A 75 -9.78 0.42 -7.05
C ASP A 75 -10.56 0.20 -8.35
N ILE A 76 -11.69 0.88 -8.49
CA ILE A 76 -12.59 0.77 -9.63
C ILE A 76 -12.44 2.02 -10.50
N GLY A 77 -12.14 1.85 -11.78
CA GLY A 77 -11.99 2.97 -12.71
C GLY A 77 -11.98 2.52 -14.15
N SER A 78 -12.04 3.47 -15.07
CA SER A 78 -11.87 3.19 -16.49
C SER A 78 -10.44 2.72 -16.78
N ASN A 79 -10.30 1.83 -17.75
CA ASN A 79 -9.02 1.34 -18.23
C ASN A 79 -9.00 1.17 -19.75
N SER A 80 -7.83 0.85 -20.29
CA SER A 80 -7.62 0.59 -21.72
C SER A 80 -8.01 -0.82 -22.18
N ALA A 81 -8.56 -1.66 -21.29
CA ALA A 81 -8.88 -3.06 -21.61
C ALA A 81 -10.26 -3.27 -22.28
N GLY A 82 -10.90 -2.19 -22.76
CA GLY A 82 -12.19 -2.25 -23.44
C GLY A 82 -13.42 -2.37 -22.52
N SER A 83 -13.24 -2.40 -21.22
CA SER A 83 -14.31 -2.35 -20.23
C SER A 83 -14.55 -0.92 -19.76
N ALA A 84 -15.81 -0.53 -19.57
CA ALA A 84 -16.15 0.80 -19.05
C ALA A 84 -15.53 1.04 -17.67
N TYR A 85 -15.59 0.03 -16.79
CA TYR A 85 -14.97 0.08 -15.46
C TYR A 85 -14.38 -1.28 -15.10
N THR A 86 -13.18 -1.25 -14.55
CA THR A 86 -12.49 -2.45 -14.04
C THR A 86 -12.22 -2.29 -12.55
N ALA A 87 -12.49 -3.33 -11.79
CA ALA A 87 -12.18 -3.40 -10.37
C ALA A 87 -10.88 -4.18 -10.15
N TYR A 88 -9.89 -3.54 -9.53
CA TYR A 88 -8.67 -4.18 -9.06
C TYR A 88 -8.71 -4.33 -7.55
N VAL A 89 -8.24 -5.44 -7.01
CA VAL A 89 -7.90 -5.51 -5.59
C VAL A 89 -6.65 -4.66 -5.41
N LYS A 90 -6.79 -3.52 -4.74
CA LYS A 90 -5.68 -2.61 -4.48
C LYS A 90 -4.99 -2.92 -3.16
N ILE A 91 -5.76 -3.27 -2.15
CA ILE A 91 -5.27 -3.64 -0.81
C ILE A 91 -5.96 -4.94 -0.41
N ALA A 92 -5.18 -5.89 0.06
CA ALA A 92 -5.60 -7.08 0.81
C ALA A 92 -4.52 -7.33 1.87
N GLN A 93 -4.60 -6.59 2.96
CA GLN A 93 -3.52 -6.38 3.92
C GLN A 93 -3.93 -6.86 5.30
N LEU A 94 -3.06 -7.59 5.95
CA LEU A 94 -3.09 -7.87 7.38
C LEU A 94 -2.08 -6.95 8.08
N ASP A 95 -2.51 -6.28 9.11
CA ASP A 95 -1.68 -5.49 10.03
C ASP A 95 -1.60 -6.19 11.37
N TRP A 96 -0.38 -6.35 11.90
CA TRP A 96 -0.12 -6.93 13.22
C TRP A 96 0.83 -6.06 14.01
N LYS A 97 0.39 -5.56 15.14
CA LYS A 97 1.20 -4.87 16.15
C LYS A 97 1.82 -5.91 17.06
N LEU A 98 3.07 -6.25 16.86
CA LEU A 98 3.79 -7.19 17.74
C LEU A 98 3.98 -6.63 19.15
N ASN A 99 4.15 -5.33 19.25
CA ASN A 99 4.27 -4.55 20.47
C ASN A 99 4.12 -3.06 20.13
N PRO A 100 4.12 -2.12 21.10
CA PRO A 100 3.96 -0.69 20.85
C PRO A 100 5.01 -0.06 19.91
N LYS A 101 6.14 -0.74 19.69
CA LYS A 101 7.24 -0.25 18.84
C LYS A 101 7.33 -0.91 17.48
N VAL A 102 6.70 -2.07 17.28
CA VAL A 102 6.86 -2.87 16.05
C VAL A 102 5.48 -3.22 15.47
N LYS A 103 5.25 -2.78 14.24
CA LYS A 103 4.07 -3.12 13.45
C LYS A 103 4.50 -3.81 12.15
N LEU A 104 3.87 -4.92 11.84
CA LEU A 104 4.02 -5.64 10.57
C LEU A 104 2.80 -5.40 9.70
N SER A 105 3.01 -5.34 8.38
CA SER A 105 1.95 -5.33 7.38
C SER A 105 2.31 -6.34 6.30
N MET A 106 1.39 -7.21 5.91
CA MET A 106 1.64 -8.28 4.95
C MET A 106 0.46 -8.51 4.02
N GLY A 107 0.74 -9.05 2.82
CA GLY A 107 -0.20 -9.27 1.74
C GLY A 107 -0.08 -8.22 0.65
N LEU A 108 -1.16 -7.85 0.00
CA LEU A 108 -1.19 -6.74 -0.97
C LEU A 108 -1.28 -5.43 -0.20
N ILE A 109 -0.12 -4.84 0.10
CA ILE A 109 0.01 -3.73 1.04
C ILE A 109 0.11 -2.38 0.35
N GLY A 110 -0.37 -1.33 1.01
CA GLY A 110 -0.17 0.04 0.56
C GLY A 110 1.29 0.50 0.71
N ASN A 111 1.90 0.97 -0.38
CA ASN A 111 3.23 1.53 -0.32
C ASN A 111 3.21 2.87 0.44
N LYS A 112 3.86 2.89 1.59
CA LYS A 112 3.83 4.05 2.51
C LYS A 112 4.39 5.32 1.86
N GLN A 113 5.40 5.23 0.99
CA GLN A 113 5.97 6.39 0.31
C GLN A 113 4.92 7.10 -0.57
N PHE A 114 4.14 6.33 -1.34
CA PHE A 114 3.06 6.87 -2.16
C PHE A 114 1.92 7.45 -1.32
N ASN A 115 1.51 6.72 -0.30
CA ASN A 115 0.39 7.12 0.55
C ASN A 115 0.70 8.41 1.33
N ASP A 116 1.92 8.54 1.85
CA ASP A 116 2.38 9.75 2.54
C ASP A 116 2.41 10.95 1.59
N GLN A 117 2.98 10.78 0.38
CA GLN A 117 3.04 11.83 -0.62
C GLN A 117 1.63 12.23 -1.10
N GLU A 118 0.74 11.28 -1.39
CA GLU A 118 -0.65 11.59 -1.78
C GLU A 118 -1.41 12.31 -0.65
N SER A 119 -1.15 11.94 0.60
CA SER A 119 -1.74 12.60 1.77
C SER A 119 -1.26 14.04 1.92
N LEU A 120 0.04 14.29 1.74
CA LEU A 120 0.61 15.64 1.79
C LEU A 120 0.16 16.50 0.61
N TRP A 121 0.07 15.90 -0.59
CA TRP A 121 -0.43 16.58 -1.77
C TRP A 121 -1.87 17.08 -1.60
N GLY A 122 -2.75 16.26 -1.02
CA GLY A 122 -4.14 16.61 -0.71
C GLY A 122 -5.09 16.76 -1.93
N TYR A 123 -4.57 17.01 -3.12
CA TYR A 123 -5.33 17.30 -4.35
C TYR A 123 -5.43 16.09 -5.31
N ARG A 124 -5.40 14.87 -4.75
CA ARG A 124 -5.48 13.64 -5.57
C ARG A 124 -6.73 13.57 -6.47
N TYR A 125 -7.80 14.25 -6.09
CA TYR A 125 -9.03 14.37 -6.88
C TYR A 125 -8.83 15.17 -8.16
N ALA A 126 -7.93 16.15 -8.16
CA ALA A 126 -7.61 16.97 -9.33
C ALA A 126 -6.51 16.30 -10.18
N TYR A 127 -5.40 15.93 -9.54
CA TYR A 127 -4.26 15.35 -10.25
C TYR A 127 -3.50 14.31 -9.41
N LYS A 128 -2.72 13.47 -10.07
CA LYS A 128 -1.85 12.48 -9.41
C LYS A 128 -0.70 13.17 -8.70
N GLY A 129 -0.20 12.56 -7.62
CA GLY A 129 1.06 12.98 -7.02
C GLY A 129 2.28 12.66 -7.90
N PHE A 130 3.41 13.30 -7.64
CA PHE A 130 4.64 13.20 -8.42
C PHE A 130 5.09 11.75 -8.67
N LEU A 131 5.19 10.93 -7.64
CA LEU A 131 5.63 9.53 -7.78
C LEU A 131 4.72 8.71 -8.70
N ASN A 132 3.41 8.98 -8.66
CA ASN A 132 2.43 8.28 -9.47
C ASN A 132 2.44 8.76 -10.92
N GLU A 133 2.60 10.07 -11.14
CA GLU A 133 2.65 10.65 -12.49
C GLU A 133 3.87 10.16 -13.26
N PHE A 134 5.03 10.18 -12.61
CA PHE A 134 6.31 9.79 -13.23
C PHE A 134 6.64 8.31 -13.06
N LYS A 135 5.70 7.48 -12.57
CA LYS A 135 5.80 6.02 -12.47
C LYS A 135 7.02 5.52 -11.68
N PHE A 136 7.35 6.19 -10.57
CA PHE A 136 8.43 5.75 -9.66
C PHE A 136 8.07 4.49 -8.83
N GLY A 137 7.09 3.74 -9.26
CA GLY A 137 6.59 2.51 -8.66
C GLY A 137 5.07 2.52 -8.53
N ALA A 138 4.52 1.60 -7.75
CA ALA A 138 3.09 1.44 -7.52
C ALA A 138 2.68 1.92 -6.13
N SER A 139 1.43 2.39 -6.00
CA SER A 139 0.88 2.82 -4.71
C SER A 139 0.51 1.68 -3.76
N ALA A 140 0.48 0.44 -4.27
CA ALA A 140 0.30 -0.79 -3.51
C ALA A 140 0.97 -1.94 -4.24
N ASP A 141 1.46 -2.93 -3.51
CA ASP A 141 2.17 -4.08 -4.05
C ASP A 141 2.09 -5.27 -3.08
N LEU A 142 2.32 -6.48 -3.61
CA LEU A 142 2.36 -7.69 -2.81
C LEU A 142 3.69 -7.76 -2.06
N GLY A 143 3.62 -8.04 -0.75
CA GLY A 143 4.82 -8.18 0.05
C GLY A 143 4.63 -7.93 1.53
N PHE A 144 5.67 -7.40 2.15
CA PHE A 144 5.79 -7.26 3.59
C PHE A 144 6.44 -5.93 3.95
N ASN A 145 5.94 -5.29 5.00
CA ASN A 145 6.52 -4.08 5.58
C ASN A 145 6.58 -4.19 7.10
N SER A 146 7.71 -3.80 7.67
CA SER A 146 7.91 -3.65 9.12
C SER A 146 8.09 -2.18 9.46
N GLU A 147 7.32 -1.67 10.40
CA GLU A 147 7.49 -0.34 10.97
C GLU A 147 8.05 -0.45 12.38
N PHE A 148 9.15 0.25 12.64
CA PHE A 148 9.81 0.34 13.93
C PHE A 148 9.69 1.76 14.47
N THR A 149 9.04 1.93 15.61
CA THR A 149 9.02 3.19 16.36
C THR A 149 10.17 3.18 17.37
N VAL A 150 11.31 3.74 16.98
CA VAL A 150 12.51 3.80 17.84
C VAL A 150 12.24 4.68 19.07
N ASN A 151 11.64 5.84 18.81
CA ASN A 151 11.16 6.77 19.85
C ASN A 151 10.03 7.64 19.25
N PRO A 152 9.36 8.52 20.03
CA PRO A 152 8.24 9.34 19.52
C PRO A 152 8.58 10.24 18.33
N LYS A 153 9.87 10.55 18.11
CA LYS A 153 10.31 11.40 17.00
C LYS A 153 10.85 10.60 15.81
N PHE A 154 11.30 9.35 16.02
CA PHE A 154 12.02 8.61 14.99
C PHE A 154 11.40 7.25 14.69
N LYS A 155 11.09 7.02 13.40
CA LYS A 155 10.56 5.76 12.88
C LYS A 155 11.38 5.27 11.71
N ILE A 156 11.44 3.96 11.57
CA ILE A 156 12.09 3.24 10.46
C ILE A 156 11.06 2.32 9.84
N ASN A 157 10.97 2.28 8.51
CA ASN A 157 10.26 1.23 7.79
C ASN A 157 11.26 0.41 6.98
N LEU A 158 11.09 -0.91 7.00
CA LEU A 158 11.77 -1.85 6.12
C LEU A 158 10.70 -2.60 5.33
N PHE A 159 10.90 -2.79 4.04
CA PHE A 159 9.93 -3.49 3.22
C PHE A 159 10.59 -4.37 2.16
N VAL A 160 9.87 -5.42 1.80
CA VAL A 160 10.16 -6.30 0.66
C VAL A 160 8.85 -6.46 -0.11
N LEU A 161 8.88 -6.11 -1.39
CA LEU A 161 7.72 -6.14 -2.30
C LEU A 161 8.10 -6.91 -3.56
N ASN A 162 7.12 -7.42 -4.28
CA ASN A 162 7.41 -7.99 -5.61
C ASN A 162 7.94 -6.92 -6.59
N GLY A 163 7.31 -5.77 -6.65
CA GLY A 163 7.77 -4.63 -7.46
C GLY A 163 6.89 -4.30 -8.65
N GLU A 164 6.01 -5.21 -9.11
CA GLU A 164 5.15 -5.03 -10.27
C GLU A 164 3.96 -4.10 -9.99
N GLY A 165 3.52 -4.05 -8.74
CA GLY A 165 2.35 -3.31 -8.32
C GLY A 165 1.02 -4.04 -8.53
N TYR A 166 -0.02 -3.59 -7.84
CA TYR A 166 -1.32 -4.27 -7.73
C TYR A 166 -2.13 -4.38 -9.03
N LYS A 167 -1.76 -3.67 -10.10
CA LYS A 167 -2.43 -3.72 -11.41
C LYS A 167 -1.75 -4.64 -12.41
N SER A 168 -0.62 -5.17 -12.05
CA SER A 168 0.18 -6.06 -12.89
C SER A 168 0.03 -7.51 -12.44
N ILE A 169 0.30 -8.43 -13.36
CA ILE A 169 0.49 -9.83 -13.02
C ILE A 169 1.76 -9.91 -12.19
N GLN A 170 1.69 -10.62 -11.08
CA GLN A 170 2.86 -10.88 -10.24
C GLN A 170 3.67 -12.00 -10.87
N ASP A 171 4.96 -11.83 -10.98
CA ASP A 171 5.87 -12.84 -11.49
C ASP A 171 6.63 -13.57 -10.37
N ASP A 172 7.31 -14.65 -10.71
CA ASP A 172 8.10 -15.49 -9.82
C ASP A 172 9.60 -15.44 -10.13
N ASN A 173 10.03 -14.37 -10.81
CA ASN A 173 11.42 -14.20 -11.27
C ASN A 173 12.45 -13.99 -10.14
N GLY A 174 12.00 -13.81 -8.90
CA GLY A 174 12.83 -13.60 -7.74
C GLY A 174 13.45 -12.20 -7.61
N HIS A 175 12.97 -11.23 -8.40
CA HIS A 175 13.48 -9.85 -8.41
C HIS A 175 12.67 -8.91 -7.50
N GLN A 176 12.63 -9.20 -6.22
CA GLN A 176 11.90 -8.38 -5.26
C GLN A 176 12.50 -6.97 -5.14
N LYS A 177 11.62 -6.01 -4.92
CA LYS A 177 11.96 -4.65 -4.50
C LYS A 177 12.17 -4.63 -3.00
N MET A 178 13.33 -4.17 -2.56
CA MET A 178 13.65 -3.98 -1.15
C MET A 178 13.92 -2.51 -0.87
N GLY A 179 13.54 -2.05 0.30
CA GLY A 179 13.82 -0.66 0.65
C GLY A 179 13.59 -0.33 2.11
N THR A 180 13.90 0.91 2.41
CA THR A 180 13.76 1.48 3.75
C THR A 180 13.31 2.93 3.68
N SER A 181 12.69 3.40 4.75
CA SER A 181 12.53 4.83 4.98
C SER A 181 12.79 5.19 6.43
N PHE A 182 13.37 6.37 6.61
CA PHE A 182 13.66 6.98 7.90
C PHE A 182 12.78 8.23 8.03
N ILE A 183 12.00 8.30 9.09
CA ILE A 183 11.08 9.41 9.35
C ILE A 183 11.51 10.07 10.65
N TYR A 184 11.77 11.38 10.61
CA TYR A 184 12.10 12.16 11.80
C TYR A 184 11.15 13.35 11.96
N ASN A 185 10.49 13.42 13.11
CA ASN A 185 9.59 14.50 13.50
C ASN A 185 10.36 15.56 14.29
N PHE A 186 10.78 16.65 13.65
CA PHE A 186 11.46 17.77 14.29
C PHE A 186 10.54 18.48 15.28
N SER A 187 9.27 18.65 14.89
CA SER A 187 8.21 19.25 15.68
C SER A 187 6.84 18.67 15.31
N LYS A 188 5.76 19.15 15.95
CA LYS A 188 4.37 18.80 15.55
C LYS A 188 4.00 19.25 14.15
N LYS A 189 4.73 20.22 13.56
CA LYS A 189 4.43 20.80 12.24
C LYS A 189 5.48 20.50 11.18
N LEU A 190 6.62 19.94 11.56
CA LEU A 190 7.74 19.69 10.66
C LEU A 190 8.25 18.26 10.84
N SER A 191 8.22 17.50 9.75
CA SER A 191 8.83 16.16 9.67
C SER A 191 9.68 16.06 8.41
N GLY A 192 10.72 15.24 8.45
CA GLY A 192 11.53 14.87 7.31
C GLY A 192 11.45 13.37 7.07
N LYS A 193 11.48 12.96 5.80
CA LYS A 193 11.52 11.56 5.40
C LYS A 193 12.58 11.35 4.35
N ILE A 194 13.42 10.35 4.55
CA ILE A 194 14.33 9.82 3.53
C ILE A 194 13.81 8.44 3.16
N TYR A 195 13.71 8.17 1.87
CA TYR A 195 13.26 6.91 1.32
C TYR A 195 14.29 6.39 0.31
N MET A 196 14.57 5.10 0.37
CA MET A 196 15.47 4.42 -0.55
C MET A 196 14.89 3.06 -0.91
N ASP A 197 14.93 2.70 -2.18
CA ASP A 197 14.61 1.35 -2.65
C ASP A 197 15.57 0.89 -3.74
N SER A 198 15.58 -0.42 -3.95
CA SER A 198 16.32 -1.07 -5.02
C SER A 198 15.54 -2.28 -5.52
N GLN A 199 15.48 -2.43 -6.84
CA GLN A 199 14.93 -3.59 -7.51
C GLN A 199 15.83 -3.99 -8.68
N ARG A 200 16.08 -5.28 -8.86
CA ARG A 200 16.81 -5.78 -10.02
C ARG A 200 15.93 -5.65 -11.27
N SER A 201 16.51 -5.16 -12.38
CA SER A 201 15.83 -5.10 -13.66
C SER A 201 16.07 -6.37 -14.46
N GLU A 202 15.03 -6.89 -15.12
CA GLU A 202 15.14 -8.07 -16.00
C GLU A 202 15.90 -7.78 -17.31
N ASN A 203 15.79 -6.57 -17.83
CA ASN A 203 16.18 -6.24 -19.21
C ASN A 203 17.65 -5.87 -19.41
N THR A 204 18.46 -5.83 -18.35
CA THR A 204 19.89 -5.55 -18.49
C THR A 204 20.68 -6.28 -17.43
N LYS A 205 21.68 -7.01 -17.84
CA LYS A 205 22.55 -7.85 -16.97
C LYS A 205 23.14 -7.16 -15.74
N SER A 206 22.89 -5.87 -15.50
CA SER A 206 23.44 -5.13 -14.37
C SER A 206 22.67 -3.88 -13.90
N MET A 207 21.53 -3.52 -14.47
CA MET A 207 20.80 -2.33 -14.02
C MET A 207 19.92 -2.65 -12.80
N LYS A 208 20.13 -1.89 -11.74
CA LYS A 208 19.25 -1.84 -10.57
C LYS A 208 18.43 -0.57 -10.65
N ASN A 209 17.12 -0.69 -10.46
CA ASN A 209 16.30 0.48 -10.19
C ASN A 209 16.52 0.90 -8.73
N ASN A 210 17.10 2.07 -8.53
CA ASN A 210 17.28 2.65 -7.21
C ASN A 210 16.54 3.97 -7.11
N SER A 211 15.80 4.18 -6.05
CA SER A 211 15.11 5.45 -5.76
C SER A 211 15.52 5.98 -4.40
N ILE A 212 15.82 7.26 -4.32
CA ILE A 212 16.13 7.99 -3.09
C ILE A 212 15.25 9.23 -3.07
N PHE A 213 14.47 9.38 -2.00
CA PHE A 213 13.56 10.51 -1.80
C PHE A 213 13.61 11.03 -0.36
#